data_6e6d0966a7d7027576e46e84b0f5ce53
#
_entry.id   6e6d0966a7d7027576e46e84b0f5ce53
#
_cell.length_a   1.000
_cell.length_b   1.000
_cell.length_c   1.000
_cell.angle_alpha   90.00
_cell.angle_beta   90.00
_cell.angle_gamma   90.00
#
_symmetry.space_group_name_H-M   'P 1'
#
loop_
_entity.id
_entity.type
_entity.pdbx_description
1 polymer ?
#
loop_
_entity_poly.entity_id
_entity_poly.type
_entity_poly.pdbx_seq_one_letter_code
_entity_poly.pdbx_strand_id
1 'polypeptide(L)'
;MRPPTRYLLLGQVFLYLGLLACVVLRPAGLGANDGISYYGTYRETFLPYAIGLLGAAYFAVRAIDALSADEKMLRLSLKIYAPLIVGIVITPYAAGRWMDYLHTACGSALFFLQLCLSGWLCWRLRWVWWAVTLSFVELAAGIASAVYLNPTHGFLFQAQVLFQLAFGALLVLSLRYLLPRSAP
;
A
#
# COMPACT_ATOMS: atom_id res chain seq x y z
N MET A 1 16.46 14.93 -3.20
CA MET A 1 15.45 14.16 -2.46
C MET A 1 16.17 13.25 -1.48
N ARG A 2 15.72 13.18 -0.22
CA ARG A 2 16.38 12.36 0.82
C ARG A 2 16.24 10.88 0.57
N PRO A 3 17.21 10.05 1.05
CA PRO A 3 17.17 8.62 0.84
C PRO A 3 15.85 7.96 1.25
N PRO A 4 15.27 8.20 2.46
CA PRO A 4 14.03 7.53 2.83
C PRO A 4 12.85 7.89 1.91
N THR A 5 12.69 9.17 1.59
CA THR A 5 11.64 9.64 0.67
C THR A 5 11.80 9.06 -0.74
N ARG A 6 13.06 8.95 -1.21
CA ARG A 6 13.37 8.36 -2.52
C ARG A 6 13.00 6.88 -2.54
N TYR A 7 13.35 6.13 -1.50
CA TYR A 7 13.02 4.71 -1.43
C TYR A 7 11.51 4.49 -1.41
N LEU A 8 10.77 5.23 -0.59
CA LEU A 8 9.31 5.09 -0.56
C LEU A 8 8.67 5.47 -1.90
N LEU A 9 9.15 6.50 -2.57
CA LEU A 9 8.67 6.85 -3.91
C LEU A 9 8.97 5.73 -4.92
N LEU A 10 10.16 5.14 -4.89
CA LEU A 10 10.49 4.00 -5.74
C LEU A 10 9.57 2.80 -5.46
N GLY A 11 9.27 2.53 -4.19
CA GLY A 11 8.30 1.50 -3.81
C GLY A 11 6.91 1.73 -4.43
N GLN A 12 6.42 2.97 -4.41
CA GLN A 12 5.16 3.32 -5.07
C GLN A 12 5.24 3.15 -6.60
N VAL A 13 6.34 3.57 -7.21
CA VAL A 13 6.56 3.38 -8.67
C VAL A 13 6.52 1.90 -9.03
N PHE A 14 7.21 1.03 -8.29
CA PHE A 14 7.17 -0.42 -8.52
C PHE A 14 5.76 -0.98 -8.38
N LEU A 15 5.04 -0.59 -7.32
CA LEU A 15 3.66 -1.02 -7.11
C LEU A 15 2.78 -0.68 -8.32
N TYR A 16 2.78 0.58 -8.73
CA TYR A 16 1.87 1.02 -9.81
C TYR A 16 2.28 0.53 -11.20
N LEU A 17 3.57 0.39 -11.49
CA LEU A 17 4.02 -0.23 -12.73
C LEU A 17 3.63 -1.71 -12.77
N GLY A 18 3.76 -2.43 -11.66
CA GLY A 18 3.30 -3.80 -11.55
C GLY A 18 1.79 -3.93 -11.77
N LEU A 19 1.00 -3.09 -11.12
CA LEU A 19 -0.46 -3.07 -11.30
C LEU A 19 -0.87 -2.68 -12.73
N LEU A 20 -0.20 -1.68 -13.32
CA LEU A 20 -0.45 -1.29 -14.71
C LEU A 20 -0.17 -2.45 -15.67
N ALA A 21 0.95 -3.14 -15.49
CA ALA A 21 1.27 -4.32 -16.29
C ALA A 21 0.20 -5.42 -16.12
N CYS A 22 -0.29 -5.65 -14.90
CA CYS A 22 -1.38 -6.58 -14.65
C CYS A 22 -2.66 -6.20 -15.39
N VAL A 23 -3.05 -4.92 -15.35
CA VAL A 23 -4.24 -4.42 -16.06
C VAL A 23 -4.10 -4.56 -17.58
N VAL A 24 -2.92 -4.26 -18.14
CA VAL A 24 -2.65 -4.42 -19.57
C VAL A 24 -2.74 -5.90 -19.99
N LEU A 25 -2.18 -6.80 -19.18
CA LEU A 25 -2.21 -8.24 -19.49
C LEU A 25 -3.59 -8.87 -19.29
N ARG A 26 -4.37 -8.35 -18.34
CA ARG A 26 -5.69 -8.90 -17.99
C ARG A 26 -6.68 -7.79 -17.58
N PRO A 27 -7.26 -7.06 -18.54
CA PRO A 27 -8.17 -5.94 -18.25
C PRO A 27 -9.43 -6.33 -17.46
N ALA A 28 -9.83 -7.62 -17.52
CA ALA A 28 -10.99 -8.14 -16.80
C ALA A 28 -10.87 -7.93 -15.27
N GLY A 29 -9.66 -7.82 -14.73
CA GLY A 29 -9.43 -7.53 -13.32
C GLY A 29 -9.95 -6.17 -12.84
N LEU A 30 -10.18 -5.22 -13.74
CA LEU A 30 -10.76 -3.92 -13.41
C LEU A 30 -12.19 -4.03 -12.85
N GLY A 31 -12.96 -5.03 -13.28
CA GLY A 31 -14.32 -5.29 -12.82
C GLY A 31 -14.43 -6.48 -11.87
N ALA A 32 -13.31 -7.08 -11.46
CA ALA A 32 -13.32 -8.24 -10.57
C ALA A 32 -13.56 -7.81 -9.11
N ASN A 33 -14.26 -8.67 -8.37
CA ASN A 33 -14.59 -8.40 -6.96
C ASN A 33 -13.46 -8.76 -5.98
N ASP A 34 -12.35 -9.29 -6.49
CA ASP A 34 -11.18 -9.69 -5.69
C ASP A 34 -10.13 -8.55 -5.60
N GLY A 35 -10.43 -7.39 -6.20
CA GLY A 35 -9.58 -6.21 -6.15
C GLY A 35 -8.17 -6.44 -6.72
N ILE A 36 -7.16 -5.85 -6.08
CA ILE A 36 -5.74 -6.00 -6.49
C ILE A 36 -5.31 -7.46 -6.45
N SER A 37 -5.82 -8.25 -5.50
CA SER A 37 -5.47 -9.66 -5.30
C SER A 37 -5.91 -10.58 -6.44
N TYR A 38 -6.90 -10.16 -7.24
CA TYR A 38 -7.29 -10.85 -8.48
C TYR A 38 -6.08 -11.21 -9.34
N TYR A 39 -5.15 -10.29 -9.50
CA TYR A 39 -3.97 -10.48 -10.36
C TYR A 39 -2.96 -11.49 -9.80
N GLY A 40 -2.99 -11.74 -8.49
CA GLY A 40 -2.15 -12.76 -7.85
C GLY A 40 -2.57 -14.21 -8.12
N THR A 41 -3.75 -14.43 -8.72
CA THR A 41 -4.29 -15.77 -8.97
C THR A 41 -4.06 -16.30 -10.37
N TYR A 42 -3.67 -15.46 -11.31
CA TYR A 42 -3.47 -15.83 -12.71
C TYR A 42 -2.00 -15.87 -13.07
N ARG A 43 -1.60 -16.93 -13.77
CA ARG A 43 -0.20 -17.19 -14.15
C ARG A 43 0.43 -16.04 -14.93
N GLU A 44 -0.32 -15.45 -15.84
CA GLU A 44 0.14 -14.34 -16.70
C GLU A 44 0.35 -13.03 -15.95
N THR A 45 -0.37 -12.80 -14.86
CA THR A 45 -0.28 -11.55 -14.07
C THR A 45 0.44 -11.72 -12.74
N PHE A 46 0.68 -12.96 -12.30
CA PHE A 46 1.35 -13.22 -11.01
C PHE A 46 2.73 -12.55 -10.91
N LEU A 47 3.53 -12.65 -11.97
CA LEU A 47 4.89 -12.09 -11.95
C LEU A 47 4.91 -10.57 -11.81
N PRO A 48 4.21 -9.77 -12.66
CA PRO A 48 4.17 -8.31 -12.47
C PRO A 48 3.50 -7.91 -11.15
N TYR A 49 2.46 -8.62 -10.70
CA TYR A 49 1.84 -8.44 -9.40
C TYR A 49 2.85 -8.62 -8.24
N ALA A 50 3.56 -9.74 -8.24
CA ALA A 50 4.55 -10.04 -7.21
C ALA A 50 5.72 -9.04 -7.23
N ILE A 51 6.26 -8.70 -8.42
CA ILE A 51 7.32 -7.69 -8.56
C ILE A 51 6.86 -6.33 -8.02
N GLY A 52 5.63 -5.91 -8.33
CA GLY A 52 5.08 -4.65 -7.84
C GLY A 52 5.02 -4.60 -6.32
N LEU A 53 4.41 -5.61 -5.70
CA LEU A 53 4.25 -5.69 -4.25
C LEU A 53 5.58 -5.91 -3.52
N LEU A 54 6.40 -6.88 -3.95
CA LEU A 54 7.69 -7.14 -3.34
C LEU A 54 8.66 -5.98 -3.52
N GLY A 55 8.58 -5.25 -4.64
CA GLY A 55 9.31 -4.01 -4.85
C GLY A 55 8.91 -2.94 -3.82
N ALA A 56 7.62 -2.76 -3.57
CA ALA A 56 7.14 -1.86 -2.53
C ALA A 56 7.64 -2.27 -1.13
N ALA A 57 7.58 -3.57 -0.79
CA ALA A 57 8.10 -4.10 0.48
C ALA A 57 9.62 -3.90 0.60
N TYR A 58 10.39 -4.21 -0.43
CA TYR A 58 11.84 -4.03 -0.46
C TYR A 58 12.24 -2.57 -0.20
N PHE A 59 11.63 -1.64 -0.92
CA PHE A 59 11.94 -0.22 -0.75
C PHE A 59 11.44 0.35 0.58
N ALA A 60 10.39 -0.21 1.18
CA ALA A 60 9.99 0.10 2.54
C ALA A 60 11.09 -0.30 3.55
N VAL A 61 11.68 -1.48 3.40
CA VAL A 61 12.84 -1.92 4.22
C VAL A 61 14.04 -0.99 4.02
N ARG A 62 14.38 -0.63 2.78
CA ARG A 62 15.47 0.32 2.50
C ARG A 62 15.21 1.71 3.09
N ALA A 63 13.95 2.11 3.19
CA ALA A 63 13.58 3.36 3.84
C ALA A 63 13.84 3.29 5.37
N ILE A 64 13.63 2.15 6.02
CA ILE A 64 13.92 1.95 7.45
C ILE A 64 15.40 2.21 7.75
N ASP A 65 16.29 1.68 6.92
CA ASP A 65 17.75 1.83 7.12
C ASP A 65 18.20 3.29 6.97
N ALA A 66 17.46 4.06 6.19
CA ALA A 66 17.75 5.48 5.92
C ALA A 66 17.03 6.46 6.88
N LEU A 67 16.13 5.97 7.74
CA LEU A 67 15.45 6.77 8.77
C LEU A 67 16.30 6.90 10.03
N SER A 68 16.26 8.09 10.66
CA SER A 68 16.90 8.30 11.96
C SER A 68 16.30 7.39 13.04
N ALA A 69 17.07 7.14 14.10
CA ALA A 69 16.62 6.33 15.23
C ALA A 69 15.41 6.96 15.97
N ASP A 70 15.25 8.27 15.89
CA ASP A 70 14.18 9.03 16.53
C ASP A 70 12.81 8.80 15.88
N GLU A 71 12.78 8.35 14.62
CA GLU A 71 11.57 8.05 13.87
C GLU A 71 11.01 6.65 14.20
N LYS A 72 10.89 6.34 15.52
CA LYS A 72 10.54 5.00 16.02
C LYS A 72 9.23 4.47 15.46
N MET A 73 8.16 5.29 15.48
CA MET A 73 6.84 4.85 14.99
C MET A 73 6.86 4.53 13.50
N LEU A 74 7.49 5.38 12.70
CA LEU A 74 7.58 5.14 11.26
C LEU A 74 8.42 3.90 10.94
N ARG A 75 9.55 3.74 11.62
CA ARG A 75 10.39 2.53 11.49
C ARG A 75 9.63 1.26 11.86
N LEU A 76 8.89 1.28 12.98
CA LEU A 76 8.08 0.14 13.42
C LEU A 76 6.98 -0.16 12.38
N SER A 77 6.25 0.85 11.92
CA SER A 77 5.19 0.66 10.93
C SER A 77 5.73 0.05 9.63
N LEU A 78 6.86 0.52 9.12
CA LEU A 78 7.49 -0.04 7.91
C LEU A 78 8.03 -1.46 8.12
N LYS A 79 8.52 -1.79 9.34
CA LYS A 79 8.93 -3.15 9.70
C LYS A 79 7.76 -4.14 9.70
N ILE A 80 6.55 -3.69 10.03
CA ILE A 80 5.33 -4.50 9.98
C ILE A 80 4.75 -4.52 8.56
N TYR A 81 4.82 -3.40 7.84
CA TYR A 81 4.32 -3.25 6.48
C TYR A 81 4.92 -4.26 5.49
N ALA A 82 6.24 -4.38 5.49
CA ALA A 82 6.93 -5.23 4.52
C ALA A 82 6.57 -6.73 4.65
N PRO A 83 6.59 -7.38 5.83
CA PRO A 83 6.18 -8.78 5.95
C PRO A 83 4.69 -9.01 5.67
N LEU A 84 3.81 -8.05 5.93
CA LEU A 84 2.40 -8.18 5.56
C LEU A 84 2.22 -8.22 4.04
N ILE A 85 2.96 -7.40 3.29
CA ILE A 85 2.96 -7.48 1.82
C ILE A 85 3.51 -8.82 1.33
N VAL A 86 4.61 -9.30 1.91
CA VAL A 86 5.14 -10.63 1.56
C VAL A 86 4.10 -11.70 1.86
N GLY A 87 3.42 -11.62 3.01
CA GLY A 87 2.32 -12.51 3.38
C GLY A 87 1.22 -12.54 2.32
N ILE A 88 0.77 -11.39 1.83
CA ILE A 88 -0.23 -11.31 0.76
C ILE A 88 0.23 -12.01 -0.52
N VAL A 89 1.50 -11.85 -0.91
CA VAL A 89 2.04 -12.44 -2.16
C VAL A 89 2.16 -13.97 -2.07
N ILE A 90 2.60 -14.50 -0.92
CA ILE A 90 2.85 -15.93 -0.74
C ILE A 90 1.59 -16.72 -0.35
N THR A 91 0.48 -16.06 -0.05
CA THR A 91 -0.80 -16.68 0.31
C THR A 91 -1.89 -16.35 -0.72
N PRO A 92 -1.82 -16.83 -1.98
CA PRO A 92 -2.87 -16.55 -2.95
C PRO A 92 -4.19 -17.16 -2.46
N TYR A 93 -5.23 -16.33 -2.33
CA TYR A 93 -6.53 -16.74 -1.76
C TYR A 93 -7.17 -17.91 -2.53
N ALA A 94 -6.91 -18.04 -3.82
CA ALA A 94 -7.41 -19.14 -4.65
C ALA A 94 -6.75 -20.50 -4.37
N ALA A 95 -5.66 -20.56 -3.59
CA ALA A 95 -4.93 -21.79 -3.30
C ALA A 95 -5.58 -22.66 -2.21
N GLY A 96 -6.69 -22.23 -1.63
CA GLY A 96 -7.46 -22.98 -0.65
C GLY A 96 -7.83 -22.16 0.60
N ARG A 97 -8.75 -22.69 1.39
CA ARG A 97 -9.40 -21.99 2.51
C ARG A 97 -8.41 -21.38 3.53
N TRP A 98 -7.34 -22.11 3.88
CA TRP A 98 -6.33 -21.61 4.80
C TRP A 98 -5.50 -20.46 4.20
N MET A 99 -5.17 -20.55 2.91
CA MET A 99 -4.47 -19.47 2.21
C MET A 99 -5.34 -18.22 2.10
N ASP A 100 -6.63 -18.40 1.87
CA ASP A 100 -7.60 -17.30 1.86
C ASP A 100 -7.69 -16.60 3.23
N TYR A 101 -7.77 -17.34 4.34
CA TYR A 101 -7.75 -16.75 5.68
C TYR A 101 -6.45 -15.98 5.96
N LEU A 102 -5.29 -16.56 5.61
CA LEU A 102 -4.01 -15.88 5.82
C LEU A 102 -3.87 -14.64 4.93
N HIS A 103 -4.30 -14.73 3.68
CA HIS A 103 -4.33 -13.61 2.74
C HIS A 103 -5.18 -12.46 3.28
N THR A 104 -6.41 -12.78 3.68
CA THR A 104 -7.36 -11.82 4.25
C THR A 104 -6.82 -11.22 5.54
N ALA A 105 -6.22 -12.02 6.42
CA ALA A 105 -5.61 -11.53 7.66
C ALA A 105 -4.45 -10.55 7.39
N CYS A 106 -3.53 -10.90 6.47
CA CYS A 106 -2.43 -10.02 6.07
C CYS A 106 -2.94 -8.73 5.42
N GLY A 107 -3.92 -8.84 4.52
CA GLY A 107 -4.53 -7.69 3.84
C GLY A 107 -5.25 -6.75 4.81
N SER A 108 -6.05 -7.30 5.72
CA SER A 108 -6.73 -6.52 6.75
C SER A 108 -5.75 -5.85 7.71
N ALA A 109 -4.73 -6.58 8.17
CA ALA A 109 -3.71 -6.01 9.05
C ALA A 109 -2.94 -4.88 8.35
N LEU A 110 -2.61 -5.05 7.06
CA LEU A 110 -1.96 -4.02 6.25
C LEU A 110 -2.85 -2.77 6.12
N PHE A 111 -4.12 -2.96 5.83
CA PHE A 111 -5.12 -1.89 5.72
C PHE A 111 -5.22 -1.07 7.01
N PHE A 112 -5.39 -1.73 8.17
CA PHE A 112 -5.46 -1.05 9.46
C PHE A 112 -4.15 -0.36 9.83
N LEU A 113 -3.01 -0.98 9.54
CA LEU A 113 -1.69 -0.36 9.76
C LEU A 113 -1.55 0.95 8.97
N GLN A 114 -1.97 0.97 7.72
CA GLN A 114 -1.93 2.16 6.86
C GLN A 114 -2.82 3.27 7.43
N LEU A 115 -4.06 2.98 7.79
CA LEU A 115 -4.97 3.96 8.40
C LEU A 115 -4.43 4.51 9.73
N CYS A 116 -3.90 3.65 10.60
CA CYS A 116 -3.29 4.08 11.87
C CYS A 116 -2.07 4.99 11.63
N LEU A 117 -1.22 4.62 10.65
CA LEU A 117 -0.06 5.43 10.30
C LEU A 117 -0.47 6.78 9.71
N SER A 118 -1.49 6.80 8.87
CA SER A 118 -2.04 8.04 8.28
C SER A 118 -2.60 8.98 9.35
N GLY A 119 -3.37 8.47 10.30
CA GLY A 119 -3.87 9.22 11.44
C GLY A 119 -2.74 9.80 12.29
N TRP A 120 -1.72 8.99 12.57
CA TRP A 120 -0.53 9.44 13.32
C TRP A 120 0.25 10.52 12.54
N LEU A 121 0.42 10.38 11.23
CA LEU A 121 1.09 11.39 10.38
C LEU A 121 0.30 12.70 10.38
N CYS A 122 -1.02 12.66 10.24
CA CYS A 122 -1.87 13.84 10.34
C CYS A 122 -1.71 14.58 11.67
N TRP A 123 -1.74 13.82 12.77
CA TRP A 123 -1.52 14.39 14.11
C TRP A 123 -0.13 15.02 14.23
N ARG A 124 0.91 14.35 13.78
CA ARG A 124 2.29 14.84 13.82
C ARG A 124 2.51 16.08 12.94
N LEU A 125 1.80 16.18 11.83
CA LEU A 125 1.79 17.34 10.92
C LEU A 125 0.87 18.47 11.41
N ARG A 126 0.29 18.37 12.61
CA ARG A 126 -0.62 19.37 13.18
C ARG A 126 -1.80 19.68 12.25
N TRP A 127 -2.37 18.65 11.64
CA TRP A 127 -3.55 18.71 10.78
C TRP A 127 -3.39 19.64 9.56
N VAL A 128 -2.22 19.69 8.95
CA VAL A 128 -2.02 20.42 7.69
C VAL A 128 -3.04 19.94 6.66
N TRP A 129 -3.71 20.88 5.98
CA TRP A 129 -4.86 20.61 5.12
C TRP A 129 -4.67 19.48 4.11
N TRP A 130 -3.52 19.43 3.40
CA TRP A 130 -3.25 18.37 2.41
C TRP A 130 -3.13 16.98 3.05
N ALA A 131 -2.61 16.89 4.28
CA ALA A 131 -2.51 15.61 5.00
C ALA A 131 -3.89 15.13 5.42
N VAL A 132 -4.74 16.04 5.91
CA VAL A 132 -6.14 15.75 6.24
C VAL A 132 -6.91 15.31 4.99
N THR A 133 -6.75 16.00 3.87
CA THR A 133 -7.41 15.64 2.60
C THR A 133 -6.99 14.24 2.13
N LEU A 134 -5.70 13.95 2.11
CA LEU A 134 -5.22 12.62 1.69
C LEU A 134 -5.71 11.51 2.63
N SER A 135 -5.70 11.72 3.94
CA SER A 135 -6.23 10.75 4.89
C SER A 135 -7.75 10.58 4.77
N PHE A 136 -8.47 11.64 4.44
CA PHE A 136 -9.90 11.54 4.15
C PHE A 136 -10.17 10.73 2.88
N VAL A 137 -9.42 10.98 1.80
CA VAL A 137 -9.51 10.20 0.56
C VAL A 137 -9.17 8.73 0.82
N GLU A 138 -8.12 8.46 1.59
CA GLU A 138 -7.71 7.11 1.99
C GLU A 138 -8.84 6.42 2.77
N LEU A 139 -9.40 7.07 3.79
CA LEU A 139 -10.49 6.52 4.59
C LEU A 139 -11.75 6.25 3.74
N ALA A 140 -12.13 7.19 2.88
CA ALA A 140 -13.28 7.04 1.99
C ALA A 140 -13.08 5.88 1.00
N ALA A 141 -11.90 5.76 0.41
CA ALA A 141 -11.53 4.64 -0.46
C ALA A 141 -11.49 3.31 0.29
N GLY A 142 -11.06 3.33 1.55
CA GLY A 142 -11.09 2.17 2.44
C GLY A 142 -12.50 1.70 2.77
N ILE A 143 -13.40 2.62 3.10
CA ILE A 143 -14.83 2.32 3.31
C ILE A 143 -15.45 1.77 2.01
N ALA A 144 -15.17 2.41 0.88
CA ALA A 144 -15.61 1.93 -0.43
C ALA A 144 -15.10 0.50 -0.71
N SER A 145 -13.84 0.20 -0.39
CA SER A 145 -13.29 -1.16 -0.53
C SER A 145 -14.06 -2.17 0.32
N ALA A 146 -14.42 -1.83 1.56
CA ALA A 146 -15.20 -2.70 2.44
C ALA A 146 -16.64 -2.92 1.90
N VAL A 147 -17.26 -1.88 1.34
CA VAL A 147 -18.60 -1.96 0.71
C VAL A 147 -18.54 -2.81 -0.57
N TYR A 148 -17.52 -2.63 -1.40
CA TYR A 148 -17.35 -3.32 -2.68
C TYR A 148 -16.80 -4.75 -2.57
N LEU A 149 -16.49 -5.23 -1.37
CA LEU A 149 -16.31 -6.67 -1.11
C LEU A 149 -17.57 -7.48 -1.42
N ASN A 150 -18.74 -6.85 -1.46
CA ASN A 150 -19.97 -7.50 -1.94
C ASN A 150 -19.88 -7.66 -3.47
N PRO A 151 -20.08 -8.88 -4.03
CA PRO A 151 -19.83 -9.21 -5.43
C PRO A 151 -20.69 -8.47 -6.48
N THR A 152 -21.58 -7.58 -6.07
CA THR A 152 -22.53 -6.93 -6.99
C THR A 152 -21.99 -5.65 -7.68
N HIS A 153 -20.83 -5.10 -7.30
CA HIS A 153 -20.48 -3.74 -7.68
C HIS A 153 -19.24 -3.58 -8.59
N GLY A 154 -18.32 -4.54 -8.64
CA GLY A 154 -17.18 -4.53 -9.58
C GLY A 154 -16.17 -3.37 -9.45
N PHE A 155 -16.15 -2.61 -8.34
CA PHE A 155 -15.29 -1.43 -8.15
C PHE A 155 -14.21 -1.60 -7.06
N LEU A 156 -14.01 -2.81 -6.57
CA LEU A 156 -13.07 -3.06 -5.47
C LEU A 156 -11.63 -2.69 -5.86
N PHE A 157 -11.21 -3.03 -7.07
CA PHE A 157 -9.88 -2.70 -7.58
C PHE A 157 -9.61 -1.18 -7.54
N GLN A 158 -10.54 -0.37 -8.08
CA GLN A 158 -10.40 1.08 -8.13
C GLN A 158 -10.35 1.69 -6.72
N ALA A 159 -11.20 1.21 -5.81
CA ALA A 159 -11.21 1.65 -4.42
C ALA A 159 -9.87 1.32 -3.73
N GLN A 160 -9.34 0.13 -3.90
CA GLN A 160 -8.04 -0.27 -3.33
C GLN A 160 -6.87 0.51 -3.95
N VAL A 161 -6.88 0.75 -5.26
CA VAL A 161 -5.84 1.57 -5.92
C VAL A 161 -5.88 3.00 -5.41
N LEU A 162 -7.07 3.60 -5.26
CA LEU A 162 -7.22 4.96 -4.72
C LEU A 162 -6.75 5.02 -3.26
N PHE A 163 -7.07 4.01 -2.44
CA PHE A 163 -6.58 3.88 -1.07
C PHE A 163 -5.04 3.89 -1.02
N GLN A 164 -4.41 3.07 -1.85
CA GLN A 164 -2.93 2.98 -1.90
C GLN A 164 -2.29 4.26 -2.43
N LEU A 165 -2.92 4.95 -3.40
CA LEU A 165 -2.44 6.24 -3.92
C LEU A 165 -2.46 7.31 -2.83
N ALA A 166 -3.57 7.44 -2.11
CA ALA A 166 -3.71 8.43 -1.04
C ALA A 166 -2.71 8.17 0.09
N PHE A 167 -2.58 6.92 0.55
CA PHE A 167 -1.60 6.52 1.54
C PHE A 167 -0.16 6.79 1.09
N GLY A 168 0.21 6.34 -0.12
CA GLY A 168 1.54 6.51 -0.68
C GLY A 168 1.93 7.99 -0.82
N ALA A 169 1.01 8.83 -1.31
CA ALA A 169 1.21 10.27 -1.41
C ALA A 169 1.38 10.90 -0.02
N LEU A 170 0.50 10.56 0.94
CA LEU A 170 0.59 11.04 2.30
C LEU A 170 1.95 10.70 2.92
N LEU A 171 2.38 9.45 2.82
CA LEU A 171 3.64 8.97 3.39
C LEU A 171 4.85 9.70 2.79
N VAL A 172 4.92 9.82 1.46
CA VAL A 172 6.04 10.49 0.75
C VAL A 172 6.09 11.98 1.06
N LEU A 173 4.94 12.68 1.04
CA LEU A 173 4.87 14.11 1.32
C LEU A 173 5.17 14.42 2.80
N SER A 174 4.66 13.61 3.72
CA SER A 174 4.94 13.73 5.15
C SER A 174 6.42 13.65 5.45
N LEU A 175 7.14 12.69 4.85
CA LEU A 175 8.59 12.59 5.02
C LEU A 175 9.35 13.77 4.45
N ARG A 176 8.92 14.30 3.31
CA ARG A 176 9.52 15.54 2.74
C ARG A 176 9.35 16.72 3.67
N TYR A 177 8.23 16.79 4.40
CA TYR A 177 7.89 17.89 5.30
C TYR A 177 8.58 17.73 6.66
N LEU A 178 8.53 16.54 7.26
CA LEU A 178 9.01 16.27 8.63
C LEU A 178 10.53 16.16 8.73
N LEU A 179 11.18 15.62 7.72
CA LEU A 179 12.63 15.48 7.80
C LEU A 179 13.31 16.83 7.53
N PRO A 180 14.14 17.42 8.40
CA PRO A 180 14.81 18.70 8.19
C PRO A 180 15.67 18.65 6.93
N ARG A 181 15.71 19.71 6.12
CA ARG A 181 16.67 19.79 5.00
C ARG A 181 18.08 19.75 5.61
N SER A 182 18.90 18.74 5.27
CA SER A 182 20.32 18.84 5.58
C SER A 182 20.81 20.18 5.05
N ALA A 183 21.41 20.97 5.92
CA ALA A 183 22.12 22.18 5.47
C ALA A 183 23.13 21.77 4.40
N PRO A 184 23.35 22.58 3.35
CA PRO A 184 24.34 22.33 2.30
C PRO A 184 25.72 22.16 2.86
#